data_720bbe23fb91b9b8759a3bc6f7f47a2f
#
_entry.id   720bbe23fb91b9b8759a3bc6f7f47a2f
#
_cell.length_a   1.000
_cell.length_b   1.000
_cell.length_c   1.000
_cell.angle_alpha   90.00
_cell.angle_beta   90.00
_cell.angle_gamma   90.00
#
_symmetry.space_group_name_H-M   'P 1'
#
loop_
_entity.id
_entity.type
_entity.pdbx_description
1 polymer ?
#
loop_
_entity_poly.entity_id
_entity_poly.type
_entity_poly.pdbx_seq_one_letter_code
_entity_poly.pdbx_strand_id
1 'polypeptide(L)'
;MDSGAILYAKKIDDQHYPASITKILTAVVALENSQLTDRVKFTQNCIDFLEYGDAHIGMKVGEEISMEDALYGMLLASANEVSYAIANSVNGGYDNFINMMNEKVAELGGTNSHFVNANGLHNDEHYTSAHDMALIGAAAFKYEEFRKITGTRQYTIGPTALTSESRTFQQNHKMLFQGNRNYYEYCVGGKTGYTDQALTTLVTFATKDDKNLVAVTLRVHGGGQNAYVDTRAMLDYAFDNFSKVPVTKEQVTDKNIKSVDENAYVMLPSGVTFDKLDATLQEPTELGDKSGTLIYTYQGQEVGKVPVTITDKYYNKIHGIEEKKTAKAEKKETKKEEGLPTVVVVLLVILGIVILFAFALILLLAYKRKKIKERRKRARMRHQRQQRMKRE
;
A
#
# COMPACT_ATOMS: atom_id res chain seq x y z
N MET A 1 9.55 9.61 4.63
CA MET A 1 8.37 8.74 4.43
C MET A 1 8.44 7.50 5.33
N ASP A 2 9.54 6.79 5.34
CA ASP A 2 9.63 5.50 6.04
C ASP A 2 9.53 5.59 7.57
N SER A 3 9.95 6.71 8.18
CA SER A 3 9.84 6.95 9.63
C SER A 3 8.46 7.46 10.09
N GLY A 4 7.60 7.89 9.17
CA GLY A 4 6.34 8.56 9.49
C GLY A 4 6.48 9.99 10.03
N ALA A 5 7.71 10.51 10.20
CA ALA A 5 7.96 11.82 10.80
C ALA A 5 7.32 12.97 10.01
N ILE A 6 6.63 13.87 10.71
CA ILE A 6 6.07 15.11 10.14
C ILE A 6 7.08 16.22 10.35
N LEU A 7 7.74 16.67 9.27
CA LEU A 7 8.82 17.65 9.34
C LEU A 7 8.33 19.10 9.22
N TYR A 8 7.17 19.30 8.63
CA TYR A 8 6.47 20.58 8.55
C TYR A 8 4.96 20.36 8.57
N ALA A 9 4.24 21.14 9.33
CA ALA A 9 2.80 21.06 9.49
C ALA A 9 2.14 22.44 9.46
N LYS A 10 1.15 22.62 8.59
CA LYS A 10 0.29 23.80 8.55
C LYS A 10 -1.12 23.35 8.21
N LYS A 11 -2.02 23.30 9.21
CA LYS A 11 -3.41 22.90 9.04
C LYS A 11 -3.52 21.55 8.33
N ILE A 12 -2.71 20.58 8.74
CA ILE A 12 -2.53 19.33 8.02
C ILE A 12 -3.77 18.45 8.05
N ASP A 13 -4.66 18.65 9.02
CA ASP A 13 -5.89 17.87 9.22
C ASP A 13 -7.15 18.57 8.67
N ASP A 14 -7.03 19.82 8.15
CA ASP A 14 -8.14 20.50 7.50
C ASP A 14 -8.58 19.72 6.25
N GLN A 15 -9.89 19.50 6.12
CA GLN A 15 -10.49 18.81 4.98
C GLN A 15 -10.56 19.73 3.75
N HIS A 16 -10.09 19.21 2.61
CA HIS A 16 -10.09 19.90 1.32
C HIS A 16 -10.39 18.90 0.20
N TYR A 17 -10.86 19.40 -0.94
CA TYR A 17 -11.05 18.59 -2.14
C TYR A 17 -9.68 18.24 -2.75
N PRO A 18 -9.41 16.94 -3.01
CA PRO A 18 -8.10 16.51 -3.51
C PRO A 18 -7.85 16.81 -4.99
N ALA A 19 -8.89 16.89 -5.79
CA ALA A 19 -8.78 16.81 -7.25
C ALA A 19 -7.99 15.55 -7.66
N SER A 20 -7.23 15.62 -8.76
CA SER A 20 -6.54 14.46 -9.35
C SER A 20 -5.38 13.87 -8.53
N ILE A 21 -5.04 14.40 -7.36
CA ILE A 21 -4.10 13.69 -6.46
C ILE A 21 -4.76 12.44 -5.85
N THR A 22 -6.09 12.30 -5.89
CA THR A 22 -6.85 11.07 -5.65
C THR A 22 -6.25 9.85 -6.36
N LYS A 23 -5.73 10.05 -7.58
CA LYS A 23 -5.17 8.98 -8.42
C LYS A 23 -3.94 8.29 -7.82
N ILE A 24 -3.32 8.88 -6.79
CA ILE A 24 -2.27 8.22 -6.02
C ILE A 24 -2.88 7.03 -5.25
N LEU A 25 -4.00 7.25 -4.56
CA LEU A 25 -4.70 6.18 -3.84
C LEU A 25 -5.26 5.13 -4.81
N THR A 26 -5.82 5.57 -5.94
CA THR A 26 -6.28 4.67 -7.01
C THR A 26 -5.14 3.74 -7.48
N ALA A 27 -3.93 4.29 -7.65
CA ALA A 27 -2.77 3.49 -8.03
C ALA A 27 -2.35 2.49 -6.93
N VAL A 28 -2.39 2.88 -5.66
CA VAL A 28 -2.10 1.98 -4.52
C VAL A 28 -3.06 0.80 -4.53
N VAL A 29 -4.37 1.07 -4.57
CA VAL A 29 -5.39 0.00 -4.54
C VAL A 29 -5.29 -0.89 -5.78
N ALA A 30 -5.02 -0.33 -6.96
CA ALA A 30 -4.82 -1.10 -8.18
C ALA A 30 -3.59 -2.03 -8.08
N LEU A 31 -2.45 -1.51 -7.62
CA LEU A 31 -1.21 -2.28 -7.47
C LEU A 31 -1.32 -3.42 -6.44
N GLU A 32 -2.14 -3.25 -5.41
CA GLU A 32 -2.38 -4.29 -4.40
C GLU A 32 -3.32 -5.40 -4.89
N ASN A 33 -4.18 -5.11 -5.86
CA ASN A 33 -5.29 -6.00 -6.21
C ASN A 33 -5.28 -6.47 -7.68
N SER A 34 -4.20 -6.18 -8.42
CA SER A 34 -4.06 -6.59 -9.83
C SER A 34 -2.61 -6.84 -10.20
N GLN A 35 -2.41 -7.44 -11.38
CA GLN A 35 -1.10 -7.58 -12.01
C GLN A 35 -0.94 -6.53 -13.11
N LEU A 36 0.29 -6.06 -13.36
CA LEU A 36 0.57 -5.09 -14.43
C LEU A 36 0.15 -5.57 -15.83
N THR A 37 0.06 -6.88 -16.03
CA THR A 37 -0.37 -7.52 -17.28
C THR A 37 -1.88 -7.67 -17.42
N ASP A 38 -2.66 -7.43 -16.36
CA ASP A 38 -4.10 -7.55 -16.40
C ASP A 38 -4.71 -6.58 -17.41
N ARG A 39 -5.86 -6.96 -17.98
CA ARG A 39 -6.50 -6.15 -19.02
C ARG A 39 -7.49 -5.17 -18.41
N VAL A 40 -7.26 -3.90 -18.67
CA VAL A 40 -8.17 -2.80 -18.34
C VAL A 40 -9.05 -2.53 -19.54
N LYS A 41 -10.35 -2.75 -19.37
CA LYS A 41 -11.36 -2.60 -20.43
C LYS A 41 -12.15 -1.32 -20.27
N PHE A 42 -12.29 -0.59 -21.39
CA PHE A 42 -13.06 0.64 -21.44
C PHE A 42 -14.51 0.37 -21.84
N THR A 43 -15.41 0.51 -20.89
CA THR A 43 -16.86 0.40 -21.08
C THR A 43 -17.48 1.75 -21.38
N GLN A 44 -18.76 1.78 -21.75
CA GLN A 44 -19.48 3.05 -21.98
C GLN A 44 -19.42 3.97 -20.74
N ASN A 45 -19.60 3.40 -19.54
CA ASN A 45 -19.53 4.16 -18.28
C ASN A 45 -18.18 4.83 -18.02
N CYS A 46 -17.09 4.30 -18.62
CA CYS A 46 -15.77 4.93 -18.47
C CYS A 46 -15.66 6.24 -19.24
N ILE A 47 -16.53 6.48 -20.20
CA ILE A 47 -16.46 7.60 -21.16
C ILE A 47 -17.58 8.62 -20.93
N ASP A 48 -18.79 8.18 -20.61
CA ASP A 48 -20.00 9.01 -20.59
C ASP A 48 -19.98 10.13 -19.55
N PHE A 49 -19.19 9.99 -18.48
CA PHE A 49 -19.10 11.02 -17.44
C PHE A 49 -18.12 12.15 -17.78
N LEU A 50 -17.30 12.00 -18.84
CA LEU A 50 -16.32 13.01 -19.22
C LEU A 50 -17.02 14.27 -19.73
N GLU A 51 -16.61 15.42 -19.20
CA GLU A 51 -17.05 16.72 -19.62
C GLU A 51 -15.96 17.44 -20.45
N TYR A 52 -16.36 18.51 -21.15
CA TYR A 52 -15.41 19.30 -21.90
C TYR A 52 -14.36 19.94 -20.99
N GLY A 53 -13.09 19.66 -21.28
CA GLY A 53 -11.94 20.13 -20.49
C GLY A 53 -11.42 19.11 -19.48
N ASP A 54 -12.11 17.99 -19.29
CA ASP A 54 -11.60 16.91 -18.46
C ASP A 54 -10.32 16.30 -19.03
N ALA A 55 -9.40 15.93 -18.14
CA ALA A 55 -8.17 15.26 -18.54
C ALA A 55 -8.47 13.81 -18.99
N HIS A 56 -8.09 13.48 -20.24
CA HIS A 56 -8.25 12.16 -20.82
C HIS A 56 -7.13 11.86 -21.85
N ILE A 57 -6.98 10.61 -22.26
CA ILE A 57 -6.06 10.17 -23.35
C ILE A 57 -6.81 9.63 -24.57
N GLY A 58 -8.12 9.84 -24.64
CA GLY A 58 -8.96 9.52 -25.78
C GLY A 58 -9.17 8.03 -25.99
N MET A 59 -9.36 7.28 -24.91
CA MET A 59 -9.76 5.87 -25.00
C MET A 59 -11.19 5.75 -25.52
N LYS A 60 -11.45 4.70 -26.30
CA LYS A 60 -12.75 4.40 -26.91
C LYS A 60 -13.40 3.22 -26.22
N VAL A 61 -14.73 3.21 -26.22
CA VAL A 61 -15.51 2.05 -25.74
C VAL A 61 -15.10 0.77 -26.47
N GLY A 62 -14.79 -0.27 -25.72
CA GLY A 62 -14.34 -1.56 -26.24
C GLY A 62 -12.82 -1.69 -26.38
N GLU A 63 -12.04 -0.61 -26.22
CA GLU A 63 -10.59 -0.75 -26.14
C GLU A 63 -10.16 -1.47 -24.87
N GLU A 64 -9.02 -2.11 -24.93
CA GLU A 64 -8.35 -2.78 -23.81
C GLU A 64 -6.86 -2.49 -23.86
N ILE A 65 -6.28 -2.11 -22.72
CA ILE A 65 -4.84 -1.91 -22.52
C ILE A 65 -4.38 -2.71 -21.29
N SER A 66 -3.06 -2.82 -21.10
CA SER A 66 -2.52 -3.41 -19.87
C SER A 66 -2.77 -2.51 -18.66
N MET A 67 -2.77 -3.08 -17.45
CA MET A 67 -2.81 -2.29 -16.21
C MET A 67 -1.60 -1.34 -16.14
N GLU A 68 -0.41 -1.79 -16.61
CA GLU A 68 0.77 -0.93 -16.68
C GLU A 68 0.50 0.31 -17.56
N ASP A 69 0.02 0.14 -18.79
CA ASP A 69 -0.32 1.25 -19.68
C ASP A 69 -1.39 2.17 -19.08
N ALA A 70 -2.38 1.58 -18.41
CA ALA A 70 -3.44 2.32 -17.74
C ALA A 70 -2.89 3.18 -16.59
N LEU A 71 -2.02 2.62 -15.74
CA LEU A 71 -1.38 3.38 -14.67
C LEU A 71 -0.52 4.53 -15.20
N TYR A 72 0.21 4.34 -16.31
CA TYR A 72 0.92 5.43 -16.98
C TYR A 72 -0.03 6.51 -17.49
N GLY A 73 -1.11 6.14 -18.18
CA GLY A 73 -2.12 7.10 -18.65
C GLY A 73 -2.78 7.88 -17.52
N MET A 74 -3.12 7.20 -16.44
CA MET A 74 -3.73 7.80 -15.26
C MET A 74 -2.79 8.76 -14.53
N LEU A 75 -1.56 8.35 -14.25
CA LEU A 75 -0.65 9.12 -13.39
C LEU A 75 0.07 10.25 -14.14
N LEU A 76 0.48 10.06 -15.40
CA LEU A 76 1.17 11.07 -16.18
C LEU A 76 0.21 12.09 -16.78
N ALA A 77 -0.75 11.64 -17.59
CA ALA A 77 -1.71 12.48 -18.28
C ALA A 77 -2.90 12.88 -17.40
N SER A 78 -3.04 12.27 -16.23
CA SER A 78 -4.19 12.48 -15.33
C SER A 78 -5.53 12.00 -15.90
N ALA A 79 -5.54 11.04 -16.81
CA ALA A 79 -6.71 10.58 -17.55
C ALA A 79 -7.82 10.06 -16.61
N ASN A 80 -9.01 10.70 -16.70
CA ASN A 80 -10.14 10.39 -15.83
C ASN A 80 -10.84 9.10 -16.22
N GLU A 81 -11.04 8.88 -17.53
CA GLU A 81 -11.62 7.66 -18.07
C GLU A 81 -10.77 6.42 -17.73
N VAL A 82 -9.45 6.60 -17.70
CA VAL A 82 -8.53 5.52 -17.33
C VAL A 82 -8.65 5.18 -15.84
N SER A 83 -8.80 6.18 -14.98
CA SER A 83 -9.01 5.96 -13.54
C SER A 83 -10.29 5.15 -13.29
N TYR A 84 -11.37 5.50 -14.00
CA TYR A 84 -12.64 4.76 -13.92
C TYR A 84 -12.47 3.32 -14.42
N ALA A 85 -11.81 3.15 -15.57
CA ALA A 85 -11.60 1.84 -16.16
C ALA A 85 -10.73 0.93 -15.28
N ILE A 86 -9.69 1.46 -14.64
CA ILE A 86 -8.89 0.74 -13.63
C ILE A 86 -9.80 0.27 -12.50
N ALA A 87 -10.55 1.18 -11.88
CA ALA A 87 -11.43 0.85 -10.77
C ALA A 87 -12.49 -0.20 -11.15
N ASN A 88 -13.05 -0.10 -12.36
CA ASN A 88 -14.04 -1.05 -12.86
C ASN A 88 -13.44 -2.43 -13.23
N SER A 89 -12.15 -2.49 -13.52
CA SER A 89 -11.46 -3.72 -13.94
C SER A 89 -10.88 -4.54 -12.78
N VAL A 90 -10.72 -3.93 -11.62
CA VAL A 90 -10.29 -4.63 -10.40
C VAL A 90 -11.45 -5.47 -9.87
N ASN A 91 -11.13 -6.61 -9.26
CA ASN A 91 -12.11 -7.58 -8.79
C ASN A 91 -13.20 -6.94 -7.91
N GLY A 92 -14.48 -7.21 -8.25
CA GLY A 92 -15.65 -6.63 -7.57
C GLY A 92 -16.20 -5.36 -8.24
N GLY A 93 -15.50 -4.78 -9.25
CA GLY A 93 -15.95 -3.64 -10.01
C GLY A 93 -15.87 -2.28 -9.29
N TYR A 94 -16.43 -1.24 -9.91
CA TYR A 94 -16.23 0.15 -9.51
C TYR A 94 -16.61 0.45 -8.05
N ASP A 95 -17.81 0.07 -7.62
CA ASP A 95 -18.29 0.39 -6.26
C ASP A 95 -17.44 -0.30 -5.19
N ASN A 96 -17.05 -1.57 -5.43
CA ASN A 96 -16.16 -2.27 -4.54
C ASN A 96 -14.79 -1.61 -4.47
N PHE A 97 -14.27 -1.12 -5.60
CA PHE A 97 -13.00 -0.41 -5.62
C PHE A 97 -13.02 0.88 -4.78
N ILE A 98 -14.12 1.64 -4.82
CA ILE A 98 -14.28 2.83 -3.97
C ILE A 98 -14.31 2.46 -2.48
N ASN A 99 -14.96 1.35 -2.11
CA ASN A 99 -14.91 0.84 -0.74
C ASN A 99 -13.46 0.49 -0.33
N MET A 100 -12.72 -0.22 -1.19
CA MET A 100 -11.30 -0.55 -0.97
C MET A 100 -10.43 0.70 -0.80
N MET A 101 -10.70 1.79 -1.55
CA MET A 101 -10.00 3.06 -1.37
C MET A 101 -10.20 3.61 0.06
N ASN A 102 -11.42 3.64 0.57
CA ASN A 102 -11.72 4.14 1.91
C ASN A 102 -11.17 3.21 3.01
N GLU A 103 -11.25 1.89 2.82
CA GLU A 103 -10.65 0.90 3.71
C GLU A 103 -9.12 1.07 3.77
N LYS A 104 -8.46 1.30 2.63
CA LYS A 104 -7.02 1.55 2.57
C LYS A 104 -6.62 2.81 3.33
N VAL A 105 -7.38 3.89 3.22
CA VAL A 105 -7.10 5.11 3.99
C VAL A 105 -7.19 4.85 5.49
N ALA A 106 -8.22 4.14 5.95
CA ALA A 106 -8.39 3.77 7.35
C ALA A 106 -7.23 2.86 7.83
N GLU A 107 -6.81 1.89 7.02
CA GLU A 107 -5.64 1.01 7.29
C GLU A 107 -4.36 1.83 7.47
N LEU A 108 -4.16 2.86 6.65
CA LEU A 108 -3.01 3.75 6.73
C LEU A 108 -3.07 4.72 7.93
N GLY A 109 -4.18 4.74 8.66
CA GLY A 109 -4.40 5.65 9.80
C GLY A 109 -4.97 7.01 9.42
N GLY A 110 -5.44 7.19 8.19
CA GLY A 110 -6.12 8.41 7.76
C GLY A 110 -7.50 8.54 8.41
N THR A 111 -7.84 9.74 8.85
CA THR A 111 -9.08 10.01 9.61
C THR A 111 -9.89 11.18 9.06
N ASN A 112 -9.35 11.91 8.09
CA ASN A 112 -9.93 13.14 7.54
C ASN A 112 -10.16 13.05 6.04
N SER A 113 -10.42 11.83 5.52
CA SER A 113 -10.63 11.60 4.09
C SER A 113 -11.84 10.73 3.84
N HIS A 114 -12.51 11.02 2.72
CA HIS A 114 -13.55 10.18 2.16
C HIS A 114 -13.50 10.27 0.64
N PHE A 115 -13.48 9.13 -0.03
CA PHE A 115 -13.36 9.03 -1.49
C PHE A 115 -14.63 8.42 -2.07
N VAL A 116 -15.23 9.07 -3.08
CA VAL A 116 -16.45 8.61 -3.78
C VAL A 116 -16.22 8.35 -5.26
N ASN A 117 -15.01 8.66 -5.76
CA ASN A 117 -14.60 8.32 -7.12
C ASN A 117 -13.10 8.07 -7.21
N ALA A 118 -12.67 7.43 -8.30
CA ALA A 118 -11.28 7.04 -8.51
C ALA A 118 -10.43 8.10 -9.24
N ASN A 119 -11.02 9.20 -9.69
CA ASN A 119 -10.36 10.20 -10.55
C ASN A 119 -10.13 11.56 -9.88
N GLY A 120 -10.89 11.89 -8.83
CA GLY A 120 -10.80 13.16 -8.12
C GLY A 120 -11.63 14.29 -8.73
N LEU A 121 -12.57 13.99 -9.62
CA LEU A 121 -13.59 14.96 -10.03
C LEU A 121 -14.41 15.39 -8.83
N HIS A 122 -14.87 16.62 -8.86
CA HIS A 122 -15.52 17.22 -7.71
C HIS A 122 -16.81 16.51 -7.30
N ASN A 123 -16.91 16.30 -6.00
CA ASN A 123 -18.11 15.88 -5.29
C ASN A 123 -17.95 16.40 -3.85
N ASP A 124 -19.03 16.90 -3.24
CA ASP A 124 -18.97 17.47 -1.88
C ASP A 124 -18.53 16.45 -0.82
N GLU A 125 -18.82 15.16 -1.05
CA GLU A 125 -18.41 14.05 -0.17
C GLU A 125 -17.01 13.52 -0.50
N HIS A 126 -16.28 14.10 -1.46
CA HIS A 126 -14.96 13.67 -1.91
C HIS A 126 -13.88 14.59 -1.36
N TYR A 127 -13.35 14.29 -0.20
CA TYR A 127 -12.39 15.14 0.51
C TYR A 127 -11.23 14.37 1.11
N THR A 128 -10.17 15.08 1.45
CA THR A 128 -8.96 14.57 2.10
C THR A 128 -8.29 15.68 2.93
N SER A 129 -7.29 15.29 3.71
CA SER A 129 -6.37 16.21 4.39
C SER A 129 -4.95 16.10 3.85
N ALA A 130 -4.09 17.08 4.13
CA ALA A 130 -2.68 17.01 3.75
C ALA A 130 -1.96 15.87 4.48
N HIS A 131 -2.34 15.60 5.72
CA HIS A 131 -1.82 14.49 6.52
C HIS A 131 -2.18 13.14 5.88
N ASP A 132 -3.47 12.90 5.60
CA ASP A 132 -3.91 11.65 5.01
C ASP A 132 -3.28 11.41 3.62
N MET A 133 -3.18 12.49 2.80
CA MET A 133 -2.49 12.39 1.51
C MET A 133 -0.99 12.10 1.65
N ALA A 134 -0.34 12.56 2.72
CA ALA A 134 1.05 12.21 3.01
C ALA A 134 1.18 10.73 3.39
N LEU A 135 0.25 10.18 4.17
CA LEU A 135 0.18 8.75 4.50
C LEU A 135 -0.02 7.90 3.23
N ILE A 136 -0.98 8.28 2.39
CA ILE A 136 -1.24 7.64 1.09
C ILE A 136 0.00 7.72 0.19
N GLY A 137 0.64 8.89 0.12
CA GLY A 137 1.86 9.09 -0.67
C GLY A 137 3.02 8.23 -0.18
N ALA A 138 3.22 8.14 1.14
CA ALA A 138 4.25 7.29 1.74
C ALA A 138 4.00 5.80 1.46
N ALA A 139 2.74 5.35 1.49
CA ALA A 139 2.36 4.00 1.11
C ALA A 139 2.62 3.73 -0.38
N ALA A 140 2.21 4.65 -1.26
CA ALA A 140 2.44 4.55 -2.70
C ALA A 140 3.92 4.46 -3.05
N PHE A 141 4.77 5.21 -2.36
CA PHE A 141 6.21 5.25 -2.63
C PHE A 141 6.94 3.93 -2.31
N LYS A 142 6.32 3.02 -1.55
CA LYS A 142 6.87 1.67 -1.31
C LYS A 142 6.85 0.81 -2.57
N TYR A 143 5.92 1.03 -3.51
CA TYR A 143 5.83 0.28 -4.76
C TYR A 143 6.85 0.79 -5.79
N GLU A 144 7.70 -0.10 -6.27
CA GLU A 144 8.70 0.23 -7.29
C GLU A 144 8.05 0.72 -8.58
N GLU A 145 6.97 0.08 -8.98
CA GLU A 145 6.16 0.41 -10.15
C GLU A 145 5.62 1.83 -10.06
N PHE A 146 5.10 2.22 -8.90
CA PHE A 146 4.60 3.57 -8.67
C PHE A 146 5.73 4.61 -8.81
N ARG A 147 6.89 4.36 -8.21
CA ARG A 147 8.06 5.27 -8.34
C ARG A 147 8.52 5.39 -9.78
N LYS A 148 8.63 4.26 -10.51
CA LYS A 148 8.98 4.22 -11.93
C LYS A 148 8.01 5.04 -12.76
N ILE A 149 6.70 4.80 -12.59
CA ILE A 149 5.66 5.48 -13.38
C ILE A 149 5.67 6.98 -13.10
N THR A 150 5.59 7.41 -11.83
CA THR A 150 5.49 8.84 -11.49
C THR A 150 6.76 9.63 -11.81
N GLY A 151 7.92 8.97 -11.85
CA GLY A 151 9.19 9.56 -12.28
C GLY A 151 9.41 9.59 -13.79
N THR A 152 8.57 8.91 -14.57
CA THR A 152 8.65 8.88 -16.03
C THR A 152 8.17 10.19 -16.63
N ARG A 153 8.95 10.81 -17.53
CA ARG A 153 8.64 12.10 -18.13
C ARG A 153 7.71 12.02 -19.33
N GLN A 154 7.79 10.94 -20.10
CA GLN A 154 6.99 10.69 -21.28
C GLN A 154 6.73 9.19 -21.42
N TYR A 155 5.52 8.84 -21.85
CA TYR A 155 5.13 7.47 -22.13
C TYR A 155 4.31 7.36 -23.39
N THR A 156 4.37 6.23 -24.07
CA THR A 156 3.62 5.95 -25.29
C THR A 156 2.89 4.63 -25.14
N ILE A 157 1.57 4.67 -25.20
CA ILE A 157 0.72 3.49 -25.36
C ILE A 157 0.65 3.15 -26.85
N GLY A 158 0.94 1.92 -27.19
CA GLY A 158 0.87 1.42 -28.55
C GLY A 158 -0.56 1.39 -29.13
N PRO A 159 -0.71 1.01 -30.40
CA PRO A 159 -2.02 0.79 -31.04
C PRO A 159 -2.85 -0.24 -30.26
N THR A 160 -4.18 -0.06 -30.32
CA THR A 160 -5.14 -1.06 -29.81
C THR A 160 -5.90 -1.69 -30.99
N ALA A 161 -6.76 -2.65 -30.71
CA ALA A 161 -7.60 -3.25 -31.74
C ALA A 161 -8.56 -2.25 -32.43
N LEU A 162 -8.85 -1.11 -31.75
CA LEU A 162 -9.81 -0.08 -32.24
C LEU A 162 -9.16 1.23 -32.61
N THR A 163 -7.86 1.40 -32.39
CA THR A 163 -7.12 2.63 -32.69
C THR A 163 -5.73 2.28 -33.18
N SER A 164 -5.42 2.64 -34.44
CA SER A 164 -4.15 2.37 -35.12
C SER A 164 -3.01 3.29 -34.67
N GLU A 165 -3.34 4.46 -34.13
CA GLU A 165 -2.37 5.44 -33.68
C GLU A 165 -1.93 5.14 -32.24
N SER A 166 -0.65 5.38 -31.97
CA SER A 166 -0.10 5.37 -30.61
C SER A 166 -0.48 6.67 -29.88
N ARG A 167 -0.65 6.58 -28.57
CA ARG A 167 -0.93 7.71 -27.70
C ARG A 167 0.30 8.07 -26.89
N THR A 168 0.91 9.22 -27.19
CA THR A 168 2.07 9.74 -26.46
C THR A 168 1.66 10.91 -25.58
N PHE A 169 2.02 10.85 -24.29
CA PHE A 169 1.73 11.90 -23.32
C PHE A 169 2.91 12.14 -22.39
N GLN A 170 2.96 13.33 -21.82
CA GLN A 170 3.99 13.76 -20.90
C GLN A 170 3.46 13.83 -19.48
N GLN A 171 4.38 13.70 -18.52
CA GLN A 171 4.12 13.93 -17.12
C GLN A 171 3.75 15.40 -16.86
N ASN A 172 2.69 15.62 -16.08
CA ASN A 172 2.21 16.96 -15.75
C ASN A 172 3.03 17.65 -14.64
N HIS A 173 3.82 16.91 -13.86
CA HIS A 173 4.58 17.43 -12.74
C HIS A 173 5.86 18.15 -13.16
N LYS A 174 5.84 19.49 -13.10
CA LYS A 174 6.88 20.35 -13.70
C LYS A 174 8.25 20.27 -13.01
N MET A 175 8.33 19.82 -11.76
CA MET A 175 9.61 19.68 -11.06
C MET A 175 10.53 18.59 -11.64
N LEU A 176 10.01 17.70 -12.50
CA LEU A 176 10.79 16.65 -13.16
C LEU A 176 11.55 17.12 -14.40
N PHE A 177 11.24 18.29 -14.95
CA PHE A 177 11.75 18.71 -16.25
C PHE A 177 12.88 19.72 -16.13
N GLN A 178 14.11 19.32 -16.51
CA GLN A 178 15.23 20.24 -16.66
C GLN A 178 14.87 21.34 -17.66
N GLY A 179 15.23 22.58 -17.35
CA GLY A 179 14.87 23.75 -18.16
C GLY A 179 13.51 24.35 -17.84
N ASN A 180 12.64 23.65 -17.09
CA ASN A 180 11.46 24.28 -16.50
C ASN A 180 11.87 25.11 -15.28
N ARG A 181 11.27 26.30 -15.10
CA ARG A 181 11.53 27.17 -13.94
C ARG A 181 11.26 26.51 -12.59
N ASN A 182 10.42 25.46 -12.58
CA ASN A 182 10.06 24.71 -11.39
C ASN A 182 10.93 23.47 -11.18
N TYR A 183 11.90 23.20 -12.07
CA TYR A 183 12.77 22.04 -11.95
C TYR A 183 13.38 21.93 -10.55
N TYR A 184 13.32 20.74 -9.97
CA TYR A 184 13.91 20.45 -8.68
C TYR A 184 14.72 19.15 -8.78
N GLU A 185 16.01 19.23 -8.62
CA GLU A 185 16.94 18.12 -8.90
C GLU A 185 16.66 16.86 -8.06
N TYR A 186 16.11 17.04 -6.85
CA TYR A 186 15.78 15.93 -5.95
C TYR A 186 14.37 15.36 -6.18
N CYS A 187 13.56 15.96 -7.05
CA CYS A 187 12.22 15.45 -7.36
C CYS A 187 12.32 14.14 -8.14
N VAL A 188 11.68 13.09 -7.60
CA VAL A 188 11.66 11.76 -8.21
C VAL A 188 10.28 11.36 -8.72
N GLY A 189 9.25 12.17 -8.50
CA GLY A 189 7.90 11.91 -8.96
C GLY A 189 6.87 12.81 -8.31
N GLY A 190 5.61 12.60 -8.66
CA GLY A 190 4.52 13.30 -8.03
C GLY A 190 3.23 13.30 -8.86
N LYS A 191 2.21 13.99 -8.33
CA LYS A 191 0.91 14.14 -8.97
C LYS A 191 0.37 15.54 -8.76
N THR A 192 -0.13 16.16 -9.83
CA THR A 192 -0.84 17.45 -9.82
C THR A 192 -2.35 17.22 -9.78
N GLY A 193 -3.08 18.17 -9.21
CA GLY A 193 -4.54 18.19 -9.27
C GLY A 193 -5.06 19.61 -9.38
N TYR A 194 -6.21 19.77 -10.04
CA TYR A 194 -6.98 21.00 -10.13
C TYR A 194 -8.45 20.70 -10.40
N THR A 195 -9.31 21.33 -9.67
CA THR A 195 -10.70 21.65 -10.00
C THR A 195 -10.99 23.06 -9.50
N ASP A 196 -12.05 23.69 -9.94
CA ASP A 196 -12.40 25.03 -9.49
C ASP A 196 -12.63 25.08 -7.96
N GLN A 197 -13.18 24.01 -7.38
CA GLN A 197 -13.45 23.90 -5.95
C GLN A 197 -12.20 23.55 -5.15
N ALA A 198 -11.37 22.66 -5.66
CA ALA A 198 -10.12 22.23 -5.01
C ALA A 198 -9.01 23.27 -5.13
N LEU A 199 -9.06 24.12 -6.17
CA LEU A 199 -7.92 24.91 -6.62
C LEU A 199 -6.72 24.01 -6.95
N THR A 200 -5.49 24.53 -6.86
CA THR A 200 -4.31 23.70 -7.13
C THR A 200 -3.98 22.81 -5.94
N THR A 201 -3.79 21.52 -6.22
CA THR A 201 -3.25 20.52 -5.30
C THR A 201 -2.00 19.89 -5.90
N LEU A 202 -1.03 19.53 -5.05
CA LEU A 202 0.23 18.96 -5.50
C LEU A 202 0.76 17.98 -4.45
N VAL A 203 1.17 16.80 -4.91
CA VAL A 203 1.98 15.85 -4.14
C VAL A 203 3.30 15.65 -4.86
N THR A 204 4.41 15.83 -4.17
CA THR A 204 5.76 15.70 -4.72
C THR A 204 6.58 14.74 -3.88
N PHE A 205 7.22 13.80 -4.52
CA PHE A 205 8.21 12.90 -3.93
C PHE A 205 9.60 13.40 -4.24
N ALA A 206 10.45 13.47 -3.22
CA ALA A 206 11.82 13.90 -3.38
C ALA A 206 12.79 13.00 -2.58
N THR A 207 13.95 12.73 -3.16
CA THR A 207 15.02 11.94 -2.53
C THR A 207 16.33 12.73 -2.57
N LYS A 208 16.96 12.90 -1.41
CA LYS A 208 18.29 13.50 -1.26
C LYS A 208 18.99 12.84 -0.07
N ASP A 209 20.23 12.42 -0.25
CA ASP A 209 21.08 11.87 0.82
C ASP A 209 20.37 10.78 1.64
N ASP A 210 19.80 9.77 0.97
CA ASP A 210 19.03 8.64 1.57
C ASP A 210 17.75 9.05 2.32
N LYS A 211 17.34 10.31 2.29
CA LYS A 211 16.08 10.81 2.83
C LYS A 211 14.99 10.83 1.75
N ASN A 212 13.92 10.09 1.97
CA ASN A 212 12.74 10.07 1.10
C ASN A 212 11.65 10.93 1.72
N LEU A 213 11.26 12.00 1.04
CA LEU A 213 10.25 12.95 1.52
C LEU A 213 9.03 12.99 0.58
N VAL A 214 7.86 13.18 1.17
CA VAL A 214 6.64 13.55 0.47
C VAL A 214 6.19 14.93 0.95
N ALA A 215 5.93 15.82 0.01
CA ALA A 215 5.38 17.15 0.27
C ALA A 215 3.98 17.22 -0.34
N VAL A 216 3.00 17.67 0.45
CA VAL A 216 1.60 17.82 0.04
C VAL A 216 1.16 19.27 0.21
N THR A 217 0.58 19.85 -0.85
CA THR A 217 -0.08 21.14 -0.80
C THR A 217 -1.53 20.99 -1.30
N LEU A 218 -2.48 21.52 -0.53
CA LEU A 218 -3.91 21.52 -0.85
C LEU A 218 -4.43 22.95 -0.93
N ARG A 219 -5.43 23.18 -1.79
CA ARG A 219 -6.14 24.45 -1.93
C ARG A 219 -5.22 25.66 -2.12
N VAL A 220 -4.24 25.54 -3.00
CA VAL A 220 -3.28 26.61 -3.25
C VAL A 220 -3.89 27.67 -4.17
N HIS A 221 -3.99 28.88 -3.66
CA HIS A 221 -4.45 30.05 -4.40
C HIS A 221 -3.35 30.62 -5.32
N GLY A 222 -3.74 31.31 -6.39
CA GLY A 222 -2.80 31.95 -7.32
C GLY A 222 -2.17 31.01 -8.35
N GLY A 223 -2.73 29.79 -8.47
CA GLY A 223 -2.39 28.84 -9.52
C GLY A 223 -1.21 27.92 -9.21
N GLY A 224 -0.91 27.03 -10.15
CA GLY A 224 0.07 25.96 -9.97
C GLY A 224 1.49 26.44 -9.65
N GLN A 225 1.87 27.65 -10.04
CA GLN A 225 3.20 28.19 -9.74
C GLN A 225 3.44 28.30 -8.23
N ASN A 226 2.45 28.77 -7.46
CA ASN A 226 2.58 28.92 -6.02
C ASN A 226 2.73 27.55 -5.33
N ALA A 227 2.01 26.53 -5.81
CA ALA A 227 2.15 25.18 -5.27
C ALA A 227 3.59 24.64 -5.42
N TYR A 228 4.25 24.90 -6.55
CA TYR A 228 5.65 24.51 -6.74
C TYR A 228 6.62 25.30 -5.87
N VAL A 229 6.38 26.60 -5.66
CA VAL A 229 7.20 27.45 -4.78
C VAL A 229 7.10 26.95 -3.34
N ASP A 230 5.87 26.76 -2.84
CA ASP A 230 5.64 26.26 -1.47
C ASP A 230 6.24 24.85 -1.27
N THR A 231 6.04 23.96 -2.25
CA THR A 231 6.59 22.60 -2.21
C THR A 231 8.11 22.61 -2.13
N ARG A 232 8.78 23.43 -2.97
CA ARG A 232 10.24 23.57 -2.92
C ARG A 232 10.70 24.08 -1.55
N ALA A 233 10.06 25.12 -1.03
CA ALA A 233 10.42 25.67 0.28
C ALA A 233 10.29 24.63 1.41
N MET A 234 9.22 23.82 1.41
CA MET A 234 9.06 22.74 2.38
C MET A 234 10.13 21.66 2.25
N LEU A 235 10.44 21.23 1.01
CA LEU A 235 11.46 20.21 0.77
C LEU A 235 12.86 20.70 1.15
N ASP A 236 13.25 21.90 0.75
CA ASP A 236 14.53 22.51 1.11
C ASP A 236 14.65 22.64 2.64
N TYR A 237 13.59 23.17 3.30
CA TYR A 237 13.54 23.23 4.76
C TYR A 237 13.76 21.86 5.42
N ALA A 238 13.08 20.84 4.95
CA ALA A 238 13.16 19.50 5.52
C ALA A 238 14.52 18.85 5.28
N PHE A 239 15.10 19.00 4.07
CA PHE A 239 16.43 18.45 3.78
C PHE A 239 17.55 19.15 4.56
N ASP A 240 17.47 20.46 4.74
CA ASP A 240 18.52 21.26 5.35
C ASP A 240 18.47 21.24 6.89
N ASN A 241 17.29 21.06 7.48
CA ASN A 241 17.11 21.20 8.93
C ASN A 241 16.88 19.86 9.65
N PHE A 242 16.80 18.73 8.97
CA PHE A 242 16.60 17.43 9.61
C PHE A 242 17.61 16.40 9.18
N SER A 243 18.06 15.59 10.14
CA SER A 243 18.97 14.48 9.92
C SER A 243 18.32 13.14 10.22
N LYS A 244 18.63 12.14 9.41
CA LYS A 244 18.26 10.74 9.65
C LYS A 244 19.21 10.17 10.70
N VAL A 245 18.66 9.74 11.84
CA VAL A 245 19.45 9.18 12.95
C VAL A 245 19.03 7.74 13.17
N PRO A 246 19.90 6.75 12.90
CA PRO A 246 19.61 5.34 13.16
C PRO A 246 19.23 5.10 14.61
N VAL A 247 18.29 4.18 14.85
CA VAL A 247 17.91 3.74 16.20
C VAL A 247 18.41 2.33 16.43
N THR A 248 19.34 2.17 17.38
CA THR A 248 19.88 0.86 17.75
C THR A 248 19.27 0.35 19.04
N LYS A 249 19.39 -0.96 19.30
CA LYS A 249 18.88 -1.57 20.52
C LYS A 249 19.50 -0.97 21.79
N GLU A 250 20.77 -0.53 21.71
CA GLU A 250 21.50 0.07 22.82
C GLU A 250 20.93 1.42 23.25
N GLN A 251 20.33 2.15 22.31
CA GLN A 251 19.67 3.45 22.58
C GLN A 251 18.29 3.28 23.19
N VAL A 252 17.66 2.09 23.03
CA VAL A 252 16.34 1.80 23.58
C VAL A 252 16.47 1.29 25.00
N THR A 253 16.15 2.14 25.99
CA THR A 253 16.28 1.82 27.42
C THR A 253 15.14 0.96 27.98
N ASP A 254 14.01 0.85 27.27
CA ASP A 254 12.87 0.03 27.69
C ASP A 254 13.24 -1.46 27.68
N LYS A 255 13.20 -2.06 28.90
CA LYS A 255 13.50 -3.49 29.13
C LYS A 255 12.44 -4.42 28.55
N ASN A 256 11.27 -3.91 28.18
CA ASN A 256 10.21 -4.68 27.55
C ASN A 256 10.49 -4.92 26.06
N ILE A 257 11.42 -4.18 25.45
CA ILE A 257 11.82 -4.34 24.06
C ILE A 257 12.93 -5.37 23.93
N LYS A 258 12.70 -6.40 23.12
CA LYS A 258 13.65 -7.46 22.81
C LYS A 258 14.62 -7.06 21.70
N SER A 259 14.08 -6.54 20.60
CA SER A 259 14.86 -6.11 19.44
C SER A 259 14.22 -4.89 18.76
N VAL A 260 15.03 -4.18 18.02
CA VAL A 260 14.67 -3.03 17.17
C VAL A 260 14.95 -3.45 15.73
N ASP A 261 14.13 -2.99 14.78
CA ASP A 261 14.40 -3.18 13.35
C ASP A 261 15.76 -2.54 13.00
N GLU A 262 16.61 -3.27 12.30
CA GLU A 262 17.98 -2.84 12.00
C GLU A 262 18.06 -1.62 11.06
N ASN A 263 16.99 -1.36 10.30
CA ASN A 263 16.87 -0.21 9.41
C ASN A 263 16.10 0.96 10.03
N ALA A 264 15.70 0.82 11.31
CA ALA A 264 14.93 1.84 11.99
C ALA A 264 15.71 3.13 12.20
N TYR A 265 15.02 4.25 12.06
CA TYR A 265 15.60 5.57 12.29
C TYR A 265 14.52 6.59 12.71
N VAL A 266 14.96 7.69 13.23
CA VAL A 266 14.14 8.89 13.48
C VAL A 266 14.68 10.08 12.69
N MET A 267 13.83 11.07 12.45
CA MET A 267 14.21 12.32 11.80
C MET A 267 14.35 13.42 12.86
N LEU A 268 15.58 13.84 13.14
CA LEU A 268 15.84 14.84 14.17
C LEU A 268 16.16 16.20 13.58
N PRO A 269 15.64 17.29 14.18
CA PRO A 269 16.10 18.63 13.85
C PRO A 269 17.62 18.77 14.08
N SER A 270 18.28 19.57 13.28
CA SER A 270 19.72 19.84 13.39
C SER A 270 20.09 20.29 14.80
N GLY A 271 21.09 19.63 15.40
CA GLY A 271 21.55 19.90 16.75
C GLY A 271 20.75 19.23 17.88
N VAL A 272 19.70 18.49 17.56
CA VAL A 272 18.96 17.68 18.56
C VAL A 272 19.58 16.29 18.63
N THR A 273 19.80 15.80 19.84
CA THR A 273 20.36 14.47 20.11
C THR A 273 19.28 13.50 20.57
N PHE A 274 19.51 12.21 20.37
CA PHE A 274 18.53 11.15 20.63
C PHE A 274 18.03 11.12 22.10
N ASP A 275 18.87 11.50 23.05
CA ASP A 275 18.54 11.56 24.47
C ASP A 275 17.46 12.62 24.86
N LYS A 276 17.10 13.49 23.90
CA LYS A 276 16.03 14.51 24.08
C LYS A 276 14.66 14.03 23.64
N LEU A 277 14.56 12.78 23.20
CA LEU A 277 13.32 12.22 22.69
C LEU A 277 12.52 11.56 23.81
N ASP A 278 11.21 11.75 23.77
CA ASP A 278 10.27 10.90 24.47
C ASP A 278 9.90 9.71 23.60
N ALA A 279 9.68 8.54 24.22
CA ALA A 279 9.28 7.33 23.51
C ALA A 279 8.04 6.72 24.15
N THR A 280 7.06 6.36 23.31
CA THR A 280 5.84 5.65 23.72
C THR A 280 5.73 4.35 22.94
N LEU A 281 5.53 3.24 23.65
CA LEU A 281 5.30 1.94 23.02
C LEU A 281 3.82 1.80 22.62
N GLN A 282 3.56 1.65 21.35
CA GLN A 282 2.31 1.13 20.83
C GLN A 282 2.39 -0.40 20.84
N GLU A 283 1.59 -1.01 21.71
CA GLU A 283 1.57 -2.45 21.95
C GLU A 283 0.89 -3.20 20.81
N PRO A 284 1.30 -4.46 20.51
CA PRO A 284 0.57 -5.33 19.59
C PRO A 284 -0.82 -5.65 20.13
N THR A 285 -1.81 -5.66 19.26
CA THR A 285 -3.23 -5.92 19.61
C THR A 285 -3.64 -7.37 19.36
N GLU A 286 -2.96 -8.07 18.45
CA GLU A 286 -3.31 -9.43 18.07
C GLU A 286 -2.65 -10.47 18.96
N LEU A 287 -3.41 -11.52 19.31
CA LEU A 287 -2.89 -12.63 20.09
C LEU A 287 -1.89 -13.45 19.24
N GLY A 288 -0.68 -13.64 19.77
CA GLY A 288 0.43 -14.31 19.08
C GLY A 288 1.43 -13.35 18.43
N ASP A 289 1.05 -12.11 18.18
CA ASP A 289 1.94 -11.08 17.67
C ASP A 289 2.75 -10.42 18.82
N LYS A 290 4.04 -10.23 18.59
CA LYS A 290 4.98 -9.55 19.50
C LYS A 290 5.58 -8.29 18.83
N SER A 291 5.06 -7.92 17.67
CA SER A 291 5.48 -6.74 16.93
C SER A 291 4.83 -5.51 17.56
N GLY A 292 5.64 -4.59 18.06
CA GLY A 292 5.20 -3.29 18.57
C GLY A 292 5.83 -2.15 17.78
N THR A 293 5.43 -0.93 18.08
CA THR A 293 6.03 0.27 17.49
C THR A 293 6.40 1.26 18.60
N LEU A 294 7.66 1.67 18.66
CA LEU A 294 8.06 2.82 19.48
C LEU A 294 7.83 4.10 18.68
N ILE A 295 6.93 4.94 19.18
CA ILE A 295 6.67 6.27 18.64
C ILE A 295 7.59 7.24 19.38
N TYR A 296 8.54 7.84 18.66
CA TYR A 296 9.43 8.86 19.20
C TYR A 296 8.87 10.26 18.94
N THR A 297 8.90 11.09 19.98
CA THR A 297 8.48 12.49 19.87
C THR A 297 9.57 13.43 20.40
N TYR A 298 9.64 14.62 19.79
CA TYR A 298 10.45 15.74 20.24
C TYR A 298 9.56 16.97 20.39
N GLN A 299 9.49 17.53 21.58
CA GLN A 299 8.58 18.67 21.91
C GLN A 299 7.12 18.42 21.49
N GLY A 300 6.65 17.17 21.65
CA GLY A 300 5.30 16.75 21.28
C GLY A 300 5.06 16.50 19.79
N GLN A 301 6.07 16.68 18.94
CA GLN A 301 6.02 16.36 17.51
C GLN A 301 6.58 14.96 17.25
N GLU A 302 5.89 14.14 16.46
CA GLU A 302 6.36 12.82 16.06
C GLU A 302 7.58 12.95 15.13
N VAL A 303 8.69 12.34 15.51
CA VAL A 303 9.96 12.33 14.77
C VAL A 303 10.33 10.96 14.20
N GLY A 304 9.56 9.93 14.54
CA GLY A 304 9.69 8.61 13.92
C GLY A 304 8.91 7.51 14.62
N LYS A 305 8.56 6.50 13.84
CA LYS A 305 7.96 5.23 14.25
C LYS A 305 8.99 4.13 14.02
N VAL A 306 9.34 3.43 15.08
CA VAL A 306 10.39 2.41 15.08
C VAL A 306 9.78 1.06 15.37
N PRO A 307 9.75 0.14 14.39
CA PRO A 307 9.27 -1.22 14.61
C PRO A 307 10.16 -1.95 15.63
N VAL A 308 9.52 -2.63 16.57
CA VAL A 308 10.22 -3.35 17.64
C VAL A 308 9.56 -4.72 17.88
N THR A 309 10.32 -5.64 18.50
CA THR A 309 9.74 -6.85 19.06
C THR A 309 9.77 -6.75 20.58
N ILE A 310 8.64 -7.01 21.24
CA ILE A 310 8.55 -7.03 22.70
C ILE A 310 9.03 -8.36 23.27
N THR A 311 9.41 -8.35 24.54
CA THR A 311 9.85 -9.58 25.25
C THR A 311 8.67 -10.48 25.55
N ASP A 312 8.94 -11.81 25.65
CA ASP A 312 7.93 -12.81 26.02
C ASP A 312 7.27 -12.51 27.37
N LYS A 313 8.06 -12.03 28.31
CA LYS A 313 7.59 -11.64 29.64
C LYS A 313 6.59 -10.48 29.56
N TYR A 314 6.88 -9.47 28.75
CA TYR A 314 6.00 -8.32 28.59
C TYR A 314 4.74 -8.72 27.82
N TYR A 315 4.89 -9.49 26.76
CA TYR A 315 3.78 -10.06 25.99
C TYR A 315 2.80 -10.82 26.88
N ASN A 316 3.31 -11.74 27.71
CA ASN A 316 2.48 -12.52 28.63
C ASN A 316 1.75 -11.60 29.64
N LYS A 317 2.43 -10.55 30.12
CA LYS A 317 1.83 -9.58 31.06
C LYS A 317 0.64 -8.84 30.45
N ILE A 318 0.78 -8.30 29.22
CA ILE A 318 -0.29 -7.50 28.58
C ILE A 318 -1.48 -8.35 28.15
N HIS A 319 -1.26 -9.65 27.86
CA HIS A 319 -2.33 -10.58 27.48
C HIS A 319 -2.85 -11.45 28.63
N GLY A 320 -2.40 -11.21 29.88
CA GLY A 320 -2.87 -11.97 31.06
C GLY A 320 -2.50 -13.46 31.05
N ILE A 321 -1.44 -13.83 30.31
CA ILE A 321 -0.96 -15.21 30.22
C ILE A 321 -0.10 -15.49 31.46
N GLU A 322 -0.54 -16.39 32.34
CA GLU A 322 0.26 -16.82 33.49
C GLU A 322 1.53 -17.54 33.04
N GLU A 323 2.68 -17.02 33.45
CA GLU A 323 3.93 -17.75 33.32
C GLU A 323 3.81 -19.02 34.20
N LYS A 324 3.74 -20.21 33.57
CA LYS A 324 3.99 -21.45 34.30
C LYS A 324 5.39 -21.34 34.91
N LYS A 325 5.45 -21.12 36.21
CA LYS A 325 6.72 -21.16 36.96
C LYS A 325 7.37 -22.50 36.68
N THR A 326 8.33 -22.54 35.78
CA THR A 326 9.29 -23.63 35.71
C THR A 326 10.08 -23.58 37.02
N ALA A 327 9.70 -24.41 37.95
CA ALA A 327 10.43 -24.60 39.20
C ALA A 327 11.90 -24.84 38.84
N LYS A 328 12.79 -23.98 39.33
CA LYS A 328 14.21 -24.27 39.42
C LYS A 328 14.35 -25.59 40.15
N ALA A 329 14.62 -26.64 39.41
CA ALA A 329 15.09 -27.90 40.02
C ALA A 329 16.45 -27.63 40.63
N GLU A 330 16.50 -27.52 41.97
CA GLU A 330 17.71 -27.70 42.73
C GLU A 330 18.33 -29.05 42.34
N LYS A 331 19.64 -29.01 42.06
CA LYS A 331 20.46 -30.20 41.94
C LYS A 331 20.28 -31.06 43.19
N LYS A 332 19.58 -32.18 43.07
CA LYS A 332 19.80 -33.38 43.87
C LYS A 332 20.16 -34.50 42.91
N GLU A 333 21.29 -35.07 43.20
CA GLU A 333 21.89 -36.19 42.49
C GLU A 333 20.96 -37.41 42.41
N THR A 334 21.13 -38.09 41.25
CA THR A 334 20.86 -39.53 41.03
C THR A 334 19.44 -40.05 41.13
N LYS A 335 18.81 -40.19 39.95
CA LYS A 335 18.29 -41.50 39.49
C LYS A 335 18.19 -41.46 37.97
N LYS A 336 18.86 -42.39 37.30
CA LYS A 336 18.67 -42.70 35.88
C LYS A 336 17.18 -42.99 35.68
N GLU A 337 16.46 -42.07 34.98
CA GLU A 337 15.21 -42.44 34.34
C GLU A 337 15.57 -43.16 33.04
N GLU A 338 15.24 -44.43 32.97
CA GLU A 338 15.30 -45.23 31.76
C GLU A 338 14.32 -44.58 30.74
N GLY A 339 14.86 -44.04 29.68
CA GLY A 339 14.06 -43.59 28.54
C GLY A 339 13.24 -44.75 28.00
N LEU A 340 12.05 -44.44 27.44
CA LEU A 340 11.21 -45.43 26.78
C LEU A 340 12.07 -46.38 25.94
N PRO A 341 11.88 -47.69 26.05
CA PRO A 341 12.67 -48.67 25.31
C PRO A 341 12.64 -48.31 23.83
N THR A 342 13.79 -48.34 23.16
CA THR A 342 13.97 -48.02 21.74
C THR A 342 12.92 -48.70 20.87
N VAL A 343 12.45 -49.87 21.25
CA VAL A 343 11.37 -50.64 20.61
C VAL A 343 10.03 -49.88 20.65
N VAL A 344 9.70 -49.19 21.74
CA VAL A 344 8.44 -48.42 21.87
C VAL A 344 8.49 -47.17 21.00
N VAL A 345 9.64 -46.50 20.91
CA VAL A 345 9.81 -45.34 20.03
C VAL A 345 9.68 -45.76 18.55
N VAL A 346 10.28 -46.88 18.16
CA VAL A 346 10.18 -47.46 16.82
C VAL A 346 8.73 -47.82 16.47
N LEU A 347 8.00 -48.42 17.39
CA LEU A 347 6.58 -48.77 17.19
C LEU A 347 5.70 -47.54 17.02
N LEU A 348 5.93 -46.44 17.76
CA LEU A 348 5.20 -45.18 17.61
C LEU A 348 5.48 -44.50 16.27
N VAL A 349 6.73 -44.56 15.79
CA VAL A 349 7.09 -44.05 14.45
C VAL A 349 6.42 -44.89 13.36
N ILE A 350 6.42 -46.21 13.47
CA ILE A 350 5.73 -47.09 12.49
C ILE A 350 4.23 -46.83 12.51
N LEU A 351 3.61 -46.66 13.66
CA LEU A 351 2.19 -46.34 13.78
C LEU A 351 1.87 -45.00 13.11
N GLY A 352 2.70 -43.97 13.30
CA GLY A 352 2.59 -42.68 12.63
C GLY A 352 2.63 -42.78 11.11
N ILE A 353 3.57 -43.58 10.58
CA ILE A 353 3.69 -43.83 9.13
C ILE A 353 2.44 -44.55 8.58
N VAL A 354 1.92 -45.55 9.31
CA VAL A 354 0.70 -46.28 8.91
C VAL A 354 -0.51 -45.34 8.84
N ILE A 355 -0.66 -44.45 9.84
CA ILE A 355 -1.74 -43.44 9.87
C ILE A 355 -1.64 -42.49 8.69
N LEU A 356 -0.45 -41.99 8.36
CA LEU A 356 -0.22 -41.11 7.19
C LEU A 356 -0.55 -41.83 5.87
N PHE A 357 -0.17 -43.11 5.75
CA PHE A 357 -0.51 -43.89 4.55
C PHE A 357 -2.01 -44.13 4.41
N ALA A 358 -2.72 -44.43 5.50
CA ALA A 358 -4.16 -44.57 5.51
C ALA A 358 -4.85 -43.28 5.11
N PHE A 359 -4.39 -42.15 5.62
CA PHE A 359 -4.94 -40.83 5.25
C PHE A 359 -4.72 -40.50 3.78
N ALA A 360 -3.53 -40.74 3.24
CA ALA A 360 -3.22 -40.57 1.82
C ALA A 360 -4.11 -41.47 0.93
N LEU A 361 -4.36 -42.70 1.36
CA LEU A 361 -5.24 -43.62 0.63
C LEU A 361 -6.71 -43.12 0.61
N ILE A 362 -7.21 -42.58 1.72
CA ILE A 362 -8.55 -42.00 1.82
C ILE A 362 -8.67 -40.81 0.85
N LEU A 363 -7.67 -39.92 0.82
CA LEU A 363 -7.66 -38.77 -0.11
C LEU A 363 -7.65 -39.24 -1.58
N LEU A 364 -6.88 -40.26 -1.90
CA LEU A 364 -6.82 -40.85 -3.24
C LEU A 364 -8.15 -41.48 -3.66
N LEU A 365 -8.83 -42.16 -2.77
CA LEU A 365 -10.14 -42.74 -3.00
C LEU A 365 -11.22 -41.65 -3.17
N ALA A 366 -11.17 -40.59 -2.36
CA ALA A 366 -12.05 -39.44 -2.49
C ALA A 366 -11.86 -38.73 -3.85
N TYR A 367 -10.62 -38.53 -4.27
CA TYR A 367 -10.26 -37.96 -5.58
C TYR A 367 -10.78 -38.83 -6.73
N LYS A 368 -10.57 -40.15 -6.67
CA LYS A 368 -11.10 -41.09 -7.68
C LYS A 368 -12.64 -41.05 -7.76
N ARG A 369 -13.33 -41.01 -6.59
CA ARG A 369 -14.80 -40.89 -6.55
C ARG A 369 -15.30 -39.58 -7.17
N LYS A 370 -14.63 -38.45 -6.91
CA LYS A 370 -14.95 -37.15 -7.53
C LYS A 370 -14.79 -37.22 -9.06
N LYS A 371 -13.68 -37.77 -9.56
CA LYS A 371 -13.41 -37.91 -11.00
C LYS A 371 -14.43 -38.81 -11.70
N ILE A 372 -14.89 -39.90 -11.06
CA ILE A 372 -15.94 -40.78 -11.57
C ILE A 372 -17.29 -40.04 -11.65
N LYS A 373 -17.65 -39.26 -10.61
CA LYS A 373 -18.88 -38.44 -10.62
C LYS A 373 -18.88 -37.42 -11.76
N GLU A 374 -17.77 -36.74 -11.99
CA GLU A 374 -17.64 -35.79 -13.10
C GLU A 374 -17.73 -36.46 -14.49
N ARG A 375 -17.11 -37.62 -14.66
CA ARG A 375 -17.24 -38.41 -15.91
C ARG A 375 -18.70 -38.82 -16.17
N ARG A 376 -19.43 -39.30 -15.14
CA ARG A 376 -20.85 -39.65 -15.25
C ARG A 376 -21.73 -38.43 -15.59
N LYS A 377 -21.44 -37.24 -15.00
CA LYS A 377 -22.15 -35.99 -15.30
C LYS A 377 -21.92 -35.57 -16.78
N ARG A 378 -20.68 -35.65 -17.28
CA ARG A 378 -20.37 -35.35 -18.70
C ARG A 378 -21.03 -36.34 -19.66
N ALA A 379 -21.08 -37.61 -19.30
CA ALA A 379 -21.74 -38.64 -20.14
C ALA A 379 -23.28 -38.39 -20.21
N ARG A 380 -23.92 -38.04 -19.10
CA ARG A 380 -25.34 -37.68 -19.08
C ARG A 380 -25.66 -36.45 -19.94
N MET A 381 -24.82 -35.40 -19.87
CA MET A 381 -24.98 -34.22 -20.71
C MET A 381 -24.78 -34.50 -22.21
N ARG A 382 -23.85 -35.38 -22.58
CA ARG A 382 -23.67 -35.83 -23.98
C ARG A 382 -24.89 -36.59 -24.47
N HIS A 383 -25.43 -37.47 -23.66
CA HIS A 383 -26.65 -38.24 -24.01
C HIS A 383 -27.89 -37.34 -24.18
N GLN A 384 -28.08 -36.37 -23.31
CA GLN A 384 -29.15 -35.39 -23.44
C GLN A 384 -29.01 -34.49 -24.68
N ARG A 385 -27.77 -34.09 -25.05
CA ARG A 385 -27.51 -33.35 -26.29
C ARG A 385 -27.83 -34.19 -27.54
N GLN A 386 -27.48 -35.50 -27.56
CA GLN A 386 -27.81 -36.38 -28.66
C GLN A 386 -29.32 -36.64 -28.79
N GLN A 387 -30.05 -36.71 -27.68
CA GLN A 387 -31.50 -36.84 -27.69
C GLN A 387 -32.20 -35.55 -28.16
N ARG A 388 -31.67 -34.36 -27.86
CA ARG A 388 -32.20 -33.11 -28.43
C ARG A 388 -32.00 -33.00 -29.94
N MET A 389 -30.79 -33.33 -30.45
CA MET A 389 -30.46 -33.30 -31.89
C MET A 389 -31.23 -34.37 -32.70
N LYS A 390 -31.88 -35.36 -32.09
CA LYS A 390 -32.74 -36.34 -32.79
C LYS A 390 -34.24 -35.95 -32.76
N ARG A 391 -34.58 -34.83 -32.07
CA ARG A 391 -35.97 -34.33 -31.99
C ARG A 391 -36.20 -33.03 -32.76
N GLU A 392 -35.09 -32.41 -33.26
CA GLU A 392 -35.07 -31.40 -34.33
C GLU A 392 -34.79 -32.07 -35.67
#